data_80635ac94791b3e25e1629b14663b704
#
_entry.id   80635ac94791b3e25e1629b14663b704
#
_cell.length_a   1.000
_cell.length_b   1.000
_cell.length_c   1.000
_cell.angle_alpha   90.00
_cell.angle_beta   90.00
_cell.angle_gamma   90.00
#
_symmetry.space_group_name_H-M   'P 1'
#
loop_
_entity.id
_entity.type
_entity.pdbx_description
1 polymer ?
#
loop_
_entity_poly.entity_id
_entity_poly.type
_entity_poly.pdbx_seq_one_letter_code
_entity_poly.pdbx_strand_id
1 'polypeptide(L)'
;MWCRVQFLWCFVQFLCCIKFIGLPFNIASYALLTHMMAQQCNLEVGDFVWTGGDVHLYSNHMEQTALQLSREPRPLPTLVIKRKPDSIFDYKFEDFEIEGYDPHPGIKAPVAI
;
A
#
# COMPACT_ATOMS: atom_id res chain seq x y z
N MET A 1 -9.42 26.29 -6.68
CA MET A 1 -10.08 25.17 -7.39
C MET A 1 -9.27 23.93 -7.06
N TRP A 2 -9.72 23.15 -6.08
CA TRP A 2 -9.00 22.00 -5.54
C TRP A 2 -9.22 20.81 -6.46
N CYS A 3 -8.24 20.40 -7.23
CA CYS A 3 -8.32 19.20 -8.05
C CYS A 3 -7.77 18.03 -7.22
N ARG A 4 -8.68 17.25 -6.63
CA ARG A 4 -8.33 15.98 -6.00
C ARG A 4 -8.01 14.97 -7.09
N VAL A 5 -6.87 14.29 -7.00
CA VAL A 5 -6.61 13.10 -7.80
C VAL A 5 -7.49 11.99 -7.27
N GLN A 6 -8.65 11.79 -7.88
CA GLN A 6 -9.36 10.53 -7.75
C GLN A 6 -8.72 9.56 -8.76
N PHE A 7 -7.96 8.62 -8.24
CA PHE A 7 -7.47 7.53 -9.08
C PHE A 7 -8.66 6.65 -9.47
N LEU A 8 -9.11 6.85 -10.69
CA LEU A 8 -10.09 6.05 -11.36
C LEU A 8 -9.50 4.65 -11.57
N TRP A 9 -10.06 3.65 -10.89
CA TRP A 9 -10.06 2.24 -11.26
C TRP A 9 -8.78 1.70 -11.90
N CYS A 10 -7.79 1.38 -11.12
CA CYS A 10 -6.80 0.43 -11.56
C CYS A 10 -7.36 -0.98 -11.36
N PHE A 11 -7.91 -1.55 -12.41
CA PHE A 11 -8.24 -2.97 -12.47
C PHE A 11 -6.92 -3.74 -12.51
N VAL A 12 -6.29 -3.93 -11.37
CA VAL A 12 -5.22 -4.88 -11.27
C VAL A 12 -5.86 -6.24 -11.08
N GLN A 13 -6.13 -6.89 -12.21
CA GLN A 13 -6.48 -8.30 -12.22
C GLN A 13 -5.20 -9.09 -11.89
N PHE A 14 -4.80 -9.05 -10.62
CA PHE A 14 -3.81 -9.99 -10.13
C PHE A 14 -4.49 -11.33 -9.96
N LEU A 15 -4.30 -12.15 -10.98
CA LEU A 15 -4.47 -13.57 -10.87
C LEU A 15 -3.69 -14.06 -9.66
N CYS A 16 -4.43 -14.66 -8.76
CA CYS A 16 -3.93 -15.63 -7.81
C CYS A 16 -2.96 -15.13 -6.74
N CYS A 17 -3.36 -15.42 -5.57
CA CYS A 17 -2.49 -15.78 -4.48
C CYS A 17 -1.92 -14.64 -3.66
N ILE A 18 -2.33 -14.70 -2.46
CA ILE A 18 -1.67 -14.16 -1.29
C ILE A 18 -2.29 -12.85 -0.84
N LYS A 19 -3.58 -12.90 -0.59
CA LYS A 19 -4.25 -11.75 0.04
C LYS A 19 -3.69 -11.42 1.41
N PHE A 20 -3.23 -12.44 2.14
CA PHE A 20 -2.62 -12.21 3.45
C PHE A 20 -1.20 -11.65 3.35
N ILE A 21 -0.38 -12.15 2.42
CA ILE A 21 1.03 -11.74 2.30
C ILE A 21 1.22 -10.64 1.25
N GLY A 22 0.61 -10.76 0.08
CA GLY A 22 0.88 -9.89 -1.07
C GLY A 22 0.05 -8.61 -1.11
N LEU A 23 -1.20 -8.64 -0.66
CA LEU A 23 -2.09 -7.50 -0.73
C LEU A 23 -1.56 -6.25 0.00
N PRO A 24 -0.98 -6.33 1.21
CA PRO A 24 -0.42 -5.16 1.88
C PRO A 24 0.69 -4.49 1.06
N PHE A 25 1.56 -5.27 0.40
CA PHE A 25 2.61 -4.73 -0.46
C PHE A 25 2.04 -4.07 -1.71
N ASN A 26 1.01 -4.66 -2.33
CA ASN A 26 0.34 -4.05 -3.47
C ASN A 26 -0.32 -2.71 -3.08
N ILE A 27 -1.03 -2.66 -1.97
CA ILE A 27 -1.62 -1.43 -1.46
C ILE A 27 -0.54 -0.38 -1.21
N ALA A 28 0.55 -0.74 -0.54
CA ALA A 28 1.64 0.18 -0.24
C ALA A 28 2.30 0.73 -1.51
N SER A 29 2.57 -0.11 -2.52
CA SER A 29 3.21 0.34 -3.75
C SER A 29 2.32 1.29 -4.58
N TYR A 30 1.02 1.02 -4.68
CA TYR A 30 0.11 1.92 -5.38
C TYR A 30 -0.21 3.19 -4.60
N ALA A 31 -0.25 3.12 -3.26
CA ALA A 31 -0.33 4.31 -2.43
C ALA A 31 0.89 5.21 -2.64
N LEU A 32 2.12 4.65 -2.64
CA LEU A 32 3.34 5.38 -2.95
C LEU A 32 3.27 6.02 -4.34
N LEU A 33 2.85 5.28 -5.36
CA LEU A 33 2.68 5.81 -6.71
C LEU A 33 1.68 6.98 -6.74
N THR A 34 0.60 6.89 -5.98
CA THR A 34 -0.39 7.98 -5.86
C THR A 34 0.25 9.25 -5.29
N HIS A 35 1.09 9.13 -4.26
CA HIS A 35 1.84 10.27 -3.71
C HIS A 35 2.82 10.86 -4.72
N MET A 36 3.57 10.03 -5.44
CA MET A 36 4.51 10.48 -6.48
C MET A 36 3.77 11.25 -7.59
N MET A 37 2.66 10.71 -8.07
CA MET A 37 1.83 11.37 -9.11
C MET A 37 1.25 12.69 -8.62
N ALA A 38 0.72 12.73 -7.41
CA ALA A 38 0.19 13.94 -6.82
C ALA A 38 1.26 15.04 -6.73
N GLN A 39 2.46 14.71 -6.22
CA GLN A 39 3.57 15.65 -6.14
C GLN A 39 4.00 16.15 -7.53
N GLN A 40 4.11 15.26 -8.53
CA GLN A 40 4.49 15.66 -9.90
C GLN A 40 3.47 16.63 -10.53
N CYS A 41 2.20 16.41 -10.26
CA CYS A 41 1.11 17.22 -10.80
C CYS A 41 0.78 18.47 -9.96
N ASN A 42 1.49 18.72 -8.85
CA ASN A 42 1.17 19.77 -7.87
C ASN A 42 -0.26 19.64 -7.32
N LEU A 43 -0.66 18.43 -7.01
CA LEU A 43 -1.97 18.09 -6.47
C LEU A 43 -1.83 17.53 -5.04
N GLU A 44 -2.90 17.59 -4.28
CA GLU A 44 -3.00 16.91 -2.99
C GLU A 44 -3.40 15.45 -3.19
N VAL A 45 -2.93 14.60 -2.29
CA VAL A 45 -3.32 13.18 -2.28
C VAL A 45 -4.74 13.07 -1.78
N GLY A 46 -5.58 12.35 -2.52
CA GLY A 46 -6.94 11.98 -2.12
C GLY A 46 -7.00 10.58 -1.54
N ASP A 47 -8.20 10.04 -1.44
CA ASP A 47 -8.42 8.69 -0.93
C ASP A 47 -7.89 7.64 -1.91
N PHE A 48 -7.19 6.64 -1.39
CA PHE A 48 -6.82 5.44 -2.12
C PHE A 48 -7.90 4.37 -1.90
N VAL A 49 -8.71 4.11 -2.92
CA VAL A 49 -9.80 3.13 -2.85
C VAL A 49 -9.38 1.83 -3.53
N TRP A 50 -9.32 0.75 -2.75
CA TRP A 50 -9.04 -0.58 -3.26
C TRP A 50 -10.32 -1.42 -3.33
N THR A 51 -10.52 -2.12 -4.43
CA THR A 51 -11.63 -3.05 -4.62
C THR A 51 -11.11 -4.41 -5.07
N GLY A 52 -11.41 -5.45 -4.32
CA GLY A 52 -11.10 -6.82 -4.68
C GLY A 52 -12.24 -7.49 -5.42
N GLY A 53 -12.00 -8.00 -6.64
CA GLY A 53 -13.00 -8.75 -7.41
C GLY A 53 -13.22 -10.15 -6.83
N ASP A 54 -12.17 -10.97 -6.85
CA ASP A 54 -12.18 -12.30 -6.24
C ASP A 54 -11.35 -12.28 -4.97
N VAL A 55 -12.04 -12.29 -3.80
CA VAL A 55 -11.41 -12.16 -2.48
C VAL A 55 -11.58 -13.45 -1.69
N HIS A 56 -10.49 -14.18 -1.46
CA HIS A 56 -10.49 -15.38 -0.64
C HIS A 56 -9.27 -15.45 0.28
N LEU A 57 -9.40 -16.17 1.37
CA LEU A 57 -8.33 -16.49 2.31
C LEU A 57 -7.98 -17.95 2.17
N TYR A 58 -6.69 -18.27 2.10
CA TYR A 58 -6.25 -19.65 2.07
C TYR A 58 -6.46 -20.36 3.41
N SER A 59 -6.83 -21.63 3.35
CA SER A 59 -7.07 -22.45 4.55
C SER A 59 -5.84 -22.58 5.45
N ASN A 60 -4.64 -22.53 4.87
CA ASN A 60 -3.37 -22.59 5.60
C ASN A 60 -2.93 -21.23 6.21
N HIS A 61 -3.76 -20.17 6.09
CA HIS A 61 -3.50 -18.86 6.67
C HIS A 61 -4.49 -18.47 7.78
N MET A 62 -5.35 -19.39 8.23
CA MET A 62 -6.38 -19.09 9.22
C MET A 62 -5.79 -18.67 10.58
N GLU A 63 -4.74 -19.36 11.05
CA GLU A 63 -4.08 -19.03 12.31
C GLU A 63 -3.40 -17.66 12.26
N GLN A 64 -2.71 -17.37 11.16
CA GLN A 64 -2.05 -16.09 10.93
C GLN A 64 -3.06 -14.95 10.89
N THR A 65 -4.20 -15.19 10.26
CA THR A 65 -5.29 -14.22 10.21
C THR A 65 -5.89 -13.97 11.59
N ALA A 66 -6.13 -15.03 12.38
CA ALA A 66 -6.60 -14.89 13.74
C ALA A 66 -5.61 -14.08 14.61
N LEU A 67 -4.31 -14.35 14.47
CA LEU A 67 -3.26 -13.57 15.12
C LEU A 67 -3.26 -12.10 14.67
N GLN A 68 -3.40 -11.83 13.38
CA GLN A 68 -3.49 -10.48 12.84
C GLN A 68 -4.68 -9.72 13.44
N LEU A 69 -5.85 -10.35 13.48
CA LEU A 69 -7.08 -9.74 13.98
C LEU A 69 -7.08 -9.51 15.51
N SER A 70 -6.24 -10.25 16.26
CA SER A 70 -6.09 -10.07 17.70
C SER A 70 -5.23 -8.86 18.10
N ARG A 71 -4.57 -8.21 17.13
CA ARG A 71 -3.67 -7.09 17.38
C ARG A 71 -4.42 -5.77 17.36
N GLU A 72 -4.11 -4.92 18.32
CA GLU A 72 -4.61 -3.55 18.31
C GLU A 72 -3.89 -2.72 17.25
N PRO A 73 -4.61 -1.93 16.43
CA PRO A 73 -4.00 -1.03 15.46
C PRO A 73 -3.09 -0.01 16.15
N ARG A 74 -1.92 0.23 15.56
CA ARG A 74 -1.00 1.29 15.98
C ARG A 74 -1.21 2.57 15.16
N PRO A 75 -0.67 3.72 15.60
CA PRO A 75 -0.70 4.93 14.79
C PRO A 75 -0.14 4.69 13.39
N LEU A 76 -0.78 5.28 12.39
CA LEU A 76 -0.34 5.15 11.01
C LEU A 76 0.94 5.96 10.78
N PRO A 77 1.91 5.42 10.03
CA PRO A 77 3.10 6.15 9.64
C PRO A 77 2.78 7.23 8.59
N THR A 78 3.68 8.20 8.47
CA THR A 78 3.58 9.26 7.45
C THR A 78 4.67 9.07 6.41
N LEU A 79 4.30 9.12 5.13
CA LEU A 79 5.25 9.16 4.03
C LEU A 79 5.73 10.60 3.82
N VAL A 80 7.06 10.79 3.81
CA VAL A 80 7.71 12.04 3.47
C VAL A 80 8.48 11.87 2.16
N ILE A 81 8.20 12.72 1.17
CA ILE A 81 8.97 12.79 -0.08
C ILE A 81 9.87 14.00 0.02
N LYS A 82 11.19 13.77 0.16
CA LYS A 82 12.19 14.80 0.45
C LYS A 82 12.48 15.74 -0.71
N ARG A 83 12.25 15.28 -1.92
CA ARG A 83 12.60 15.99 -3.14
C ARG A 83 11.50 15.80 -4.20
N LYS A 84 11.29 16.81 -5.04
CA LYS A 84 10.51 16.69 -6.25
C LYS A 84 11.45 16.70 -7.46
N PRO A 85 11.68 15.57 -8.15
CA PRO A 85 12.45 15.54 -9.37
C PRO A 85 11.67 16.12 -10.56
N ASP A 86 12.35 16.37 -11.68
CA ASP A 86 11.73 16.92 -12.90
C ASP A 86 10.81 15.89 -13.59
N SER A 87 11.10 14.60 -13.41
CA SER A 87 10.30 13.51 -13.95
C SER A 87 9.98 12.46 -12.87
N ILE A 88 8.83 11.82 -13.01
CA ILE A 88 8.44 10.71 -12.15
C ILE A 88 9.43 9.53 -12.19
N PHE A 89 10.20 9.40 -13.27
CA PHE A 89 11.20 8.34 -13.43
C PHE A 89 12.53 8.66 -12.74
N ASP A 90 12.71 9.87 -12.24
CA ASP A 90 13.94 10.33 -11.60
C ASP A 90 13.91 10.23 -10.07
N TYR A 91 12.82 9.71 -9.49
CA TYR A 91 12.79 9.39 -8.07
C TYR A 91 13.77 8.28 -7.75
N LYS A 92 14.42 8.42 -6.59
CA LYS A 92 15.33 7.44 -6.02
C LYS A 92 14.80 6.97 -4.68
N PHE A 93 15.29 5.83 -4.22
CA PHE A 93 14.89 5.27 -2.93
C PHE A 93 15.11 6.27 -1.77
N GLU A 94 16.19 7.02 -1.80
CA GLU A 94 16.58 8.00 -0.78
C GLU A 94 15.66 9.22 -0.72
N ASP A 95 14.83 9.43 -1.74
CA ASP A 95 13.85 10.51 -1.77
C ASP A 95 12.63 10.23 -0.85
N PHE A 96 12.49 9.01 -0.40
CA PHE A 96 11.36 8.58 0.42
C PHE A 96 11.78 8.29 1.84
N GLU A 97 10.98 8.74 2.80
CA GLU A 97 11.13 8.43 4.22
C GLU A 97 9.77 8.11 4.82
N ILE A 98 9.74 7.13 5.72
CA ILE A 98 8.54 6.76 6.46
C ILE A 98 8.77 7.12 7.92
N GLU A 99 8.04 8.13 8.40
CA GLU A 99 8.11 8.60 9.77
C GLU A 99 7.08 7.91 10.66
N GLY A 100 7.44 7.62 11.90
CA GLY A 100 6.54 7.03 12.89
C GLY A 100 6.16 5.58 12.61
N TYR A 101 6.94 4.84 11.81
CA TYR A 101 6.67 3.44 11.52
C TYR A 101 7.07 2.55 12.70
N ASP A 102 6.09 2.12 13.48
CA ASP A 102 6.23 1.21 14.62
C ASP A 102 5.33 -0.03 14.42
N PRO A 103 5.73 -1.00 13.59
CA PRO A 103 4.90 -2.16 13.29
C PRO A 103 4.93 -3.21 14.43
N HIS A 104 3.89 -4.03 14.47
CA HIS A 104 3.94 -5.28 15.24
C HIS A 104 4.97 -6.24 14.63
N PRO A 105 5.46 -7.23 15.40
CA PRO A 105 6.34 -8.26 14.86
C PRO A 105 5.74 -8.94 13.62
N GLY A 106 6.56 -9.24 12.63
CA GLY A 106 6.12 -9.89 11.39
C GLY A 106 5.43 -11.23 11.65
N ILE A 107 4.40 -11.54 10.87
CA ILE A 107 3.72 -12.85 10.87
C ILE A 107 4.24 -13.64 9.68
N LYS A 108 4.88 -14.77 9.95
CA LYS A 108 5.34 -15.67 8.89
C LYS A 108 4.16 -16.55 8.43
N ALA A 109 3.95 -16.62 7.12
CA ALA A 109 2.96 -17.48 6.51
C ALA A 109 3.58 -18.25 5.34
N PRO A 110 3.23 -19.54 5.14
CA PRO A 110 3.69 -20.29 3.99
C PRO A 110 3.08 -19.74 2.71
N VAL A 111 3.87 -19.76 1.63
CA VAL A 111 3.32 -19.49 0.29
C VAL A 111 2.44 -20.71 -0.07
N ALA A 112 1.18 -20.44 -0.42
CA ALA A 112 0.30 -21.50 -0.93
C ALA A 112 0.68 -21.80 -2.38
N ILE A 113 0.92 -23.07 -2.67
CA ILE A 113 1.26 -23.61 -4.00
C ILE A 113 0.03 -24.34 -4.53
#